data_eacb8988ebe5207125ca7c50b0692226
#
_entry.id   eacb8988ebe5207125ca7c50b0692226
#
_cell.length_a   1.000
_cell.length_b   1.000
_cell.length_c   1.000
_cell.angle_alpha   90.00
_cell.angle_beta   90.00
_cell.angle_gamma   90.00
#
_symmetry.space_group_name_H-M   'P 1'
#
loop_
_entity.id
_entity.type
_entity.pdbx_description
1 polymer ?
#
loop_
_entity_poly.entity_id
_entity_poly.type
_entity_poly.pdbx_seq_one_letter_code
_entity_poly.pdbx_strand_id
1 'polypeptide(L)'
;MKRTSKNQWISVGLLFSFCFILSCSGFGRPQTSKFILLSSTIGPIDAGIVGLLEDEFEKETGIRVRHVGSGTGAALDIARKGNVDLVLVHAKSLEEKFVSEGFGTERIDLMYNDFIIVGPPSDPAGIKGMKLATEALKKISQKKVTFISRGDKSGTHVAEMEIWGKAEIKPSGSWYIVYEKGTMGNVPTLQYTNEKNAYTVIDRATYLTLKGQIKLAILVEKDGALLNYMSLIPVNPKKFPKVNYAEAMTFVKWLTSPEKGQKIIRDFGKDKYGSPLFFPNSREWRNSQGQKN
;
A
#
# COMPACT_ATOMS: atom_id res chain seq x y z
N MET A 1 43.95 63.92 66.86
CA MET A 1 43.13 64.97 67.52
C MET A 1 41.68 64.77 67.24
N LYS A 2 40.83 64.67 68.29
CA LYS A 2 39.38 64.81 68.38
C LYS A 2 38.56 63.70 67.72
N ARG A 3 37.99 62.77 68.48
CA ARG A 3 36.75 62.80 69.31
C ARG A 3 35.48 62.74 68.42
N THR A 4 34.76 61.63 68.65
CA THR A 4 33.45 61.33 69.28
C THR A 4 32.35 61.26 68.15
N SER A 5 31.34 60.45 68.19
CA SER A 5 30.51 59.95 69.32
C SER A 5 29.59 58.79 68.78
N LYS A 6 29.14 58.00 69.72
CA LYS A 6 28.10 56.93 69.68
C LYS A 6 26.75 57.47 69.18
N ASN A 7 26.02 56.66 68.46
CA ASN A 7 24.61 56.51 68.81
C ASN A 7 24.11 55.12 68.33
N GLN A 8 23.60 54.36 69.32
CA GLN A 8 22.86 53.11 69.07
C GLN A 8 21.42 53.45 68.67
N TRP A 9 20.94 52.79 67.66
CA TRP A 9 19.52 52.66 67.42
C TRP A 9 19.21 51.17 67.22
N ILE A 10 18.39 50.66 68.17
CA ILE A 10 17.75 49.34 68.12
C ILE A 10 16.63 49.45 67.13
N SER A 11 16.62 48.58 66.17
CA SER A 11 15.48 48.39 65.30
C SER A 11 15.11 46.90 65.24
N VAL A 12 13.91 46.68 65.66
CA VAL A 12 13.21 45.41 65.80
C VAL A 12 13.10 44.73 64.41
N GLY A 13 13.61 43.51 64.35
CA GLY A 13 13.49 42.69 63.19
C GLY A 13 12.10 42.07 63.05
N LEU A 14 11.41 42.36 61.96
CA LEU A 14 10.29 41.57 61.49
C LEU A 14 10.81 40.45 60.58
N LEU A 15 10.78 39.22 61.03
CA LEU A 15 10.99 38.02 60.26
C LEU A 15 9.74 37.81 59.34
N PHE A 16 9.88 38.17 58.06
CA PHE A 16 8.97 37.70 57.03
C PHE A 16 9.42 36.30 56.59
N SER A 17 8.71 35.28 57.10
CA SER A 17 8.85 33.91 56.62
C SER A 17 8.22 33.83 55.22
N PHE A 18 9.05 33.84 54.17
CA PHE A 18 8.62 33.63 52.77
C PHE A 18 8.50 32.14 52.55
N CYS A 19 7.29 31.58 52.73
CA CYS A 19 6.98 30.24 52.28
C CYS A 19 7.07 30.18 50.72
N PHE A 20 8.19 29.71 50.22
CA PHE A 20 8.33 29.36 48.82
C PHE A 20 7.52 28.09 48.54
N ILE A 21 6.29 28.26 48.05
CA ILE A 21 5.50 27.15 47.53
C ILE A 21 6.20 26.74 46.21
N LEU A 22 7.04 25.70 46.26
CA LEU A 22 7.49 25.00 45.07
C LEU A 22 6.27 24.35 44.41
N SER A 23 5.65 25.06 43.49
CA SER A 23 4.76 24.45 42.50
C SER A 23 5.61 23.49 41.66
N CYS A 24 5.62 22.22 42.05
CA CYS A 24 6.07 21.15 41.16
C CYS A 24 5.14 21.13 39.94
N SER A 25 5.47 21.97 38.94
CA SER A 25 4.98 21.77 37.57
C SER A 25 5.48 20.41 37.12
N GLY A 26 4.59 19.43 37.17
CA GLY A 26 4.89 18.10 36.69
C GLY A 26 5.41 18.25 35.25
N PHE A 27 6.71 18.07 35.03
CA PHE A 27 7.26 17.79 33.73
C PHE A 27 6.58 16.50 33.26
N GLY A 28 5.53 16.65 32.49
CA GLY A 28 4.94 15.53 31.76
C GLY A 28 6.10 14.85 31.05
N ARG A 29 6.32 13.55 31.32
CA ARG A 29 7.23 12.73 30.54
C ARG A 29 6.92 13.00 29.08
N PRO A 30 7.92 13.27 28.22
CA PRO A 30 7.68 13.40 26.79
C PRO A 30 6.95 12.12 26.37
N GLN A 31 5.70 12.29 25.95
CA GLN A 31 4.90 11.19 25.41
C GLN A 31 5.66 10.74 24.19
N THR A 32 6.34 9.60 24.25
CA THR A 32 7.00 9.01 23.09
C THR A 32 5.93 8.88 22.04
N SER A 33 6.07 9.63 20.94
CA SER A 33 5.10 9.61 19.86
C SER A 33 4.97 8.16 19.37
N LYS A 34 3.78 7.59 19.54
CA LYS A 34 3.50 6.25 19.06
C LYS A 34 3.65 6.27 17.53
N PHE A 35 4.35 5.29 16.99
CA PHE A 35 4.53 5.20 15.56
C PHE A 35 4.50 3.75 15.10
N ILE A 36 4.24 3.54 13.80
CA ILE A 36 4.16 2.27 13.12
C ILE A 36 5.04 2.34 11.88
N LEU A 37 5.87 1.32 11.68
CA LEU A 37 6.59 1.09 10.42
C LEU A 37 5.85 0.06 9.58
N LEU A 38 5.46 0.47 8.38
CA LEU A 38 4.78 -0.36 7.38
C LEU A 38 5.73 -0.70 6.24
N SER A 39 5.90 -1.98 5.92
CA SER A 39 6.50 -2.39 4.65
C SER A 39 5.40 -2.66 3.63
N SER A 40 5.41 -1.93 2.51
CA SER A 40 4.36 -2.02 1.49
C SER A 40 4.94 -2.24 0.10
N THR A 41 4.13 -2.77 -0.80
CA THR A 41 4.47 -2.82 -2.23
C THR A 41 4.37 -1.45 -2.88
N ILE A 42 5.17 -1.25 -3.94
CA ILE A 42 5.33 0.06 -4.60
C ILE A 42 4.02 0.54 -5.24
N GLY A 43 3.23 -0.35 -5.84
CA GLY A 43 2.02 0.04 -6.57
C GLY A 43 1.00 0.86 -5.75
N PRO A 44 0.58 0.41 -4.57
CA PRO A 44 -0.31 1.18 -3.69
C PRO A 44 0.31 2.49 -3.19
N ILE A 45 1.65 2.52 -2.99
CA ILE A 45 2.37 3.75 -2.60
C ILE A 45 2.32 4.76 -3.74
N ASP A 46 2.71 4.36 -4.94
CA ASP A 46 2.76 5.23 -6.14
C ASP A 46 1.35 5.73 -6.52
N ALA A 47 0.33 4.92 -6.29
CA ALA A 47 -1.06 5.33 -6.48
C ALA A 47 -1.51 6.38 -5.44
N GLY A 48 -0.80 6.53 -4.32
CA GLY A 48 -1.08 7.49 -3.25
C GLY A 48 -2.05 7.02 -2.18
N ILE A 49 -2.62 5.79 -2.29
CA ILE A 49 -3.59 5.30 -1.31
C ILE A 49 -2.94 5.04 0.05
N VAL A 50 -1.70 4.54 0.08
CA VAL A 50 -1.00 4.25 1.34
C VAL A 50 -0.79 5.54 2.13
N GLY A 51 -0.26 6.59 1.52
CA GLY A 51 -0.06 7.89 2.17
C GLY A 51 -1.36 8.51 2.66
N LEU A 52 -2.43 8.45 1.87
CA LEU A 52 -3.74 8.96 2.29
C LEU A 52 -4.27 8.22 3.53
N LEU A 53 -4.16 6.89 3.58
CA LEU A 53 -4.61 6.10 4.72
C LEU A 53 -3.77 6.37 5.98
N GLU A 54 -2.46 6.58 5.82
CA GLU A 54 -1.56 6.98 6.91
C GLU A 54 -1.93 8.34 7.48
N ASP A 55 -2.13 9.35 6.62
CA ASP A 55 -2.44 10.72 7.02
C ASP A 55 -3.80 10.81 7.74
N GLU A 56 -4.83 10.15 7.23
CA GLU A 56 -6.17 10.15 7.85
C GLU A 56 -6.17 9.39 9.20
N PHE A 57 -5.41 8.30 9.29
CA PHE A 57 -5.24 7.59 10.56
C PHE A 57 -4.45 8.42 11.59
N GLU A 58 -3.33 9.05 11.20
CA GLU A 58 -2.54 9.92 12.08
C GLU A 58 -3.38 11.10 12.59
N LYS A 59 -4.16 11.72 11.70
CA LYS A 59 -5.08 12.82 12.03
C LYS A 59 -6.14 12.43 13.05
N GLU A 60 -6.70 11.22 12.96
CA GLU A 60 -7.75 10.75 13.87
C GLU A 60 -7.19 10.27 15.22
N THR A 61 -6.03 9.62 15.23
CA THR A 61 -5.53 8.88 16.40
C THR A 61 -4.29 9.48 17.05
N GLY A 62 -3.57 10.35 16.36
CA GLY A 62 -2.26 10.85 16.79
C GLY A 62 -1.14 9.79 16.68
N ILE A 63 -1.42 8.58 16.17
CA ILE A 63 -0.42 7.54 15.94
C ILE A 63 0.15 7.72 14.54
N ARG A 64 1.46 7.97 14.47
CA ARG A 64 2.15 8.17 13.19
C ARG A 64 2.40 6.84 12.48
N VAL A 65 2.14 6.78 11.17
CA VAL A 65 2.53 5.66 10.32
C VAL A 65 3.54 6.13 9.27
N ARG A 66 4.54 5.31 8.99
CA ARG A 66 5.52 5.56 7.92
C ARG A 66 5.80 4.27 7.19
N HIS A 67 5.90 4.36 5.88
CA HIS A 67 6.11 3.18 5.04
C HIS A 67 7.49 3.15 4.38
N VAL A 68 7.90 1.92 4.03
CA VAL A 68 8.99 1.63 3.09
C VAL A 68 8.44 0.84 1.92
N GLY A 69 8.77 1.25 0.70
CA GLY A 69 8.30 0.64 -0.54
C GLY A 69 9.29 -0.40 -1.10
N SER A 70 8.79 -1.58 -1.48
CA SER A 70 9.58 -2.59 -2.18
C SER A 70 8.68 -3.58 -2.93
N GLY A 71 9.23 -4.61 -3.56
CA GLY A 71 8.43 -5.74 -4.06
C GLY A 71 7.99 -6.65 -2.91
N THR A 72 6.93 -7.47 -3.11
CA THR A 72 6.37 -8.34 -2.06
C THR A 72 7.42 -9.18 -1.34
N GLY A 73 8.33 -9.84 -2.06
CA GLY A 73 9.39 -10.65 -1.45
C GLY A 73 10.30 -9.83 -0.54
N ALA A 74 10.79 -8.69 -1.02
CA ALA A 74 11.65 -7.80 -0.26
C ALA A 74 10.92 -7.18 0.95
N ALA A 75 9.62 -6.85 0.82
CA ALA A 75 8.81 -6.36 1.94
C ALA A 75 8.71 -7.40 3.06
N LEU A 76 8.47 -8.66 2.70
CA LEU A 76 8.47 -9.77 3.65
C LEU A 76 9.85 -10.02 4.26
N ASP A 77 10.94 -9.86 3.50
CA ASP A 77 12.31 -10.02 4.01
C ASP A 77 12.70 -8.93 5.01
N ILE A 78 12.22 -7.71 4.84
CA ILE A 78 12.36 -6.63 5.84
C ILE A 78 11.65 -7.03 7.14
N ALA A 79 10.42 -7.54 7.01
CA ALA A 79 9.62 -7.99 8.15
C ALA A 79 10.19 -9.24 8.85
N ARG A 80 10.85 -10.15 8.12
CA ARG A 80 11.58 -11.32 8.69
C ARG A 80 12.69 -10.93 9.66
N LYS A 81 13.18 -9.70 9.57
CA LYS A 81 14.21 -9.14 10.47
C LYS A 81 13.61 -8.38 11.67
N GLY A 82 12.29 -8.27 11.75
CA GLY A 82 11.61 -7.47 12.79
C GLY A 82 11.83 -5.97 12.67
N ASN A 83 12.12 -5.46 11.46
CA ASN A 83 12.42 -4.05 11.20
C ASN A 83 11.18 -3.22 10.86
N VAL A 84 10.01 -3.84 10.81
CA VAL A 84 8.71 -3.20 10.60
C VAL A 84 7.66 -3.85 11.49
N ASP A 85 6.54 -3.17 11.71
CA ASP A 85 5.46 -3.60 12.59
C ASP A 85 4.33 -4.27 11.81
N LEU A 86 4.17 -3.88 10.54
CA LEU A 86 3.08 -4.31 9.67
C LEU A 86 3.59 -4.46 8.23
N VAL A 87 2.97 -5.38 7.49
CA VAL A 87 3.24 -5.59 6.06
C VAL A 87 1.95 -5.43 5.26
N LEU A 88 2.00 -4.76 4.09
CA LEU A 88 0.93 -4.67 3.10
C LEU A 88 1.43 -5.20 1.75
N VAL A 89 0.98 -6.38 1.36
CA VAL A 89 1.50 -7.12 0.21
C VAL A 89 0.40 -7.84 -0.57
N HIS A 90 0.74 -8.47 -1.70
CA HIS A 90 -0.22 -9.07 -2.62
C HIS A 90 0.32 -10.33 -3.33
N ALA A 91 0.94 -11.27 -2.58
CA ALA A 91 1.34 -12.58 -3.08
C ALA A 91 0.95 -13.67 -2.08
N LYS A 92 -0.28 -14.17 -2.18
CA LYS A 92 -0.93 -15.04 -1.20
C LYS A 92 -0.04 -16.20 -0.74
N SER A 93 0.63 -16.91 -1.64
CA SER A 93 1.50 -18.05 -1.30
C SER A 93 2.70 -17.64 -0.43
N LEU A 94 3.32 -16.48 -0.70
CA LEU A 94 4.42 -15.96 0.10
C LEU A 94 3.93 -15.45 1.46
N GLU A 95 2.74 -14.88 1.51
CA GLU A 95 2.08 -14.40 2.72
C GLU A 95 1.74 -15.54 3.66
N GLU A 96 1.10 -16.59 3.13
CA GLU A 96 0.76 -17.81 3.89
C GLU A 96 2.02 -18.51 4.43
N LYS A 97 3.08 -18.58 3.62
CA LYS A 97 4.38 -19.09 4.07
C LYS A 97 4.96 -18.25 5.20
N PHE A 98 4.94 -16.92 5.08
CA PHE A 98 5.45 -16.01 6.10
C PHE A 98 4.72 -16.17 7.44
N VAL A 99 3.41 -16.34 7.41
CA VAL A 99 2.59 -16.59 8.61
C VAL A 99 2.86 -17.99 9.17
N SER A 100 2.89 -19.04 8.34
CA SER A 100 3.13 -20.43 8.79
C SER A 100 4.53 -20.63 9.41
N GLU A 101 5.52 -19.85 8.99
CA GLU A 101 6.85 -19.81 9.59
C GLU A 101 6.92 -18.97 10.89
N GLY A 102 5.78 -18.41 11.33
CA GLY A 102 5.65 -17.66 12.57
C GLY A 102 6.25 -16.25 12.54
N PHE A 103 6.53 -15.67 11.38
CA PHE A 103 7.00 -14.29 11.27
C PHE A 103 5.87 -13.27 11.36
N GLY A 104 4.69 -13.61 10.86
CA GLY A 104 3.45 -12.86 11.01
C GLY A 104 2.47 -13.57 11.92
N THR A 105 1.48 -12.84 12.45
CA THR A 105 0.42 -13.44 13.29
C THR A 105 -0.71 -14.03 12.47
N GLU A 106 -1.17 -13.31 11.47
CA GLU A 106 -2.28 -13.70 10.60
C GLU A 106 -2.25 -12.90 9.29
N ARG A 107 -2.94 -13.41 8.28
CA ARG A 107 -3.19 -12.71 7.01
C ARG A 107 -4.59 -12.10 7.06
N ILE A 108 -4.68 -10.77 6.88
CA ILE A 108 -5.92 -10.00 6.97
C ILE A 108 -6.20 -9.38 5.61
N ASP A 109 -7.31 -9.75 4.98
CA ASP A 109 -7.74 -9.13 3.72
C ASP A 109 -8.03 -7.64 3.93
N LEU A 110 -7.53 -6.79 3.02
CA LEU A 110 -7.73 -5.35 3.11
C LEU A 110 -8.50 -4.79 1.93
N MET A 111 -7.95 -4.94 0.74
CA MET A 111 -8.45 -4.34 -0.49
C MET A 111 -7.99 -5.15 -1.70
N TYR A 112 -8.52 -4.82 -2.86
CA TYR A 112 -7.96 -5.28 -4.13
C TYR A 112 -7.97 -4.14 -5.15
N ASN A 113 -7.10 -4.22 -6.14
CA ASN A 113 -7.25 -3.53 -7.41
C ASN A 113 -7.32 -4.57 -8.53
N ASP A 114 -7.44 -4.12 -9.77
CA ASP A 114 -7.47 -5.04 -10.90
C ASP A 114 -6.43 -4.68 -11.95
N PHE A 115 -5.99 -5.72 -12.64
CA PHE A 115 -5.33 -5.61 -13.92
C PHE A 115 -6.37 -5.60 -15.04
N ILE A 116 -5.97 -5.11 -16.19
CA ILE A 116 -6.75 -5.07 -17.42
C ILE A 116 -5.86 -5.49 -18.56
N ILE A 117 -6.44 -6.05 -19.61
CA ILE A 117 -5.74 -6.22 -20.89
C ILE A 117 -6.13 -5.05 -21.77
N VAL A 118 -5.14 -4.29 -22.18
CA VAL A 118 -5.31 -3.17 -23.10
C VAL A 118 -4.68 -3.48 -24.45
N GLY A 119 -5.16 -2.82 -25.48
CA GLY A 119 -4.64 -2.97 -26.82
C GLY A 119 -5.20 -1.92 -27.78
N PRO A 120 -4.83 -1.98 -29.08
CA PRO A 120 -5.32 -1.05 -30.07
C PRO A 120 -6.85 -1.12 -30.21
N PRO A 121 -7.55 0.01 -30.42
CA PRO A 121 -9.00 0.03 -30.58
C PRO A 121 -9.51 -0.82 -31.75
N SER A 122 -8.68 -1.04 -32.75
CA SER A 122 -8.97 -1.92 -33.91
C SER A 122 -9.03 -3.41 -33.56
N ASP A 123 -8.43 -3.76 -32.40
CA ASP A 123 -8.44 -5.10 -31.84
C ASP A 123 -8.16 -6.25 -32.83
N PRO A 124 -6.99 -6.29 -33.49
CA PRO A 124 -6.68 -7.36 -34.45
C PRO A 124 -6.68 -8.76 -33.83
N ALA A 125 -6.54 -8.89 -32.49
CA ALA A 125 -6.69 -10.15 -31.82
C ALA A 125 -8.16 -10.60 -31.70
N GLY A 126 -9.12 -9.68 -31.70
CA GLY A 126 -10.54 -9.95 -31.52
C GLY A 126 -10.87 -10.39 -30.09
N ILE A 127 -10.29 -9.71 -29.09
CA ILE A 127 -10.47 -10.04 -27.67
C ILE A 127 -11.40 -9.09 -26.93
N LYS A 128 -11.84 -8.01 -27.55
CA LYS A 128 -12.69 -6.99 -26.92
C LYS A 128 -13.97 -7.60 -26.34
N GLY A 129 -14.19 -7.34 -25.06
CA GLY A 129 -15.38 -7.82 -24.34
C GLY A 129 -15.33 -9.28 -23.92
N MET A 130 -14.22 -9.99 -24.14
CA MET A 130 -14.04 -11.34 -23.62
C MET A 130 -14.06 -11.32 -22.09
N LYS A 131 -14.63 -12.38 -21.50
CA LYS A 131 -14.80 -12.51 -20.06
C LYS A 131 -13.62 -13.16 -19.35
N LEU A 132 -12.84 -13.96 -20.08
CA LEU A 132 -11.71 -14.70 -19.56
C LEU A 132 -10.39 -14.15 -20.13
N ALA A 133 -9.53 -13.66 -19.26
CA ALA A 133 -8.21 -13.16 -19.61
C ALA A 133 -7.32 -14.26 -20.24
N THR A 134 -7.45 -15.49 -19.74
CA THR A 134 -6.73 -16.64 -20.29
C THR A 134 -7.07 -16.90 -21.75
N GLU A 135 -8.36 -16.86 -22.12
CA GLU A 135 -8.81 -17.05 -23.49
C GLU A 135 -8.40 -15.87 -24.39
N ALA A 136 -8.38 -14.65 -23.84
CA ALA A 136 -7.87 -13.49 -24.55
C ALA A 136 -6.38 -13.63 -24.88
N LEU A 137 -5.57 -14.05 -23.91
CA LEU A 137 -4.14 -14.30 -24.13
C LEU A 137 -3.90 -15.45 -25.11
N LYS A 138 -4.71 -16.52 -25.09
CA LYS A 138 -4.66 -17.57 -26.13
C LYS A 138 -4.85 -17.01 -27.52
N LYS A 139 -5.85 -16.14 -27.72
CA LYS A 139 -6.08 -15.51 -29.04
C LYS A 139 -4.93 -14.61 -29.46
N ILE A 140 -4.36 -13.81 -28.56
CA ILE A 140 -3.18 -12.98 -28.81
C ILE A 140 -2.03 -13.85 -29.31
N SER A 141 -1.74 -14.95 -28.62
CA SER A 141 -0.68 -15.89 -28.95
C SER A 141 -0.95 -16.59 -30.31
N GLN A 142 -2.16 -17.06 -30.56
CA GLN A 142 -2.53 -17.73 -31.83
C GLN A 142 -2.38 -16.81 -33.02
N LYS A 143 -2.79 -15.54 -32.87
CA LYS A 143 -2.68 -14.55 -33.95
C LYS A 143 -1.31 -13.90 -34.05
N LYS A 144 -0.42 -14.19 -33.08
CA LYS A 144 0.94 -13.62 -33.00
C LYS A 144 0.95 -12.09 -33.10
N VAL A 145 -0.08 -11.43 -32.58
CA VAL A 145 -0.12 -9.97 -32.53
C VAL A 145 0.80 -9.47 -31.43
N THR A 146 1.41 -8.32 -31.64
CA THR A 146 2.43 -7.79 -30.72
C THR A 146 1.90 -7.62 -29.29
N PHE A 147 2.57 -8.24 -28.34
CA PHE A 147 2.33 -8.13 -26.91
C PHE A 147 3.58 -7.63 -26.21
N ILE A 148 3.44 -6.63 -25.35
CA ILE A 148 4.53 -6.06 -24.58
C ILE A 148 4.44 -6.60 -23.15
N SER A 149 5.50 -7.26 -22.72
CA SER A 149 5.71 -7.67 -21.32
C SER A 149 6.61 -6.70 -20.62
N ARG A 150 6.32 -6.43 -19.35
CA ARG A 150 7.19 -5.64 -18.51
C ARG A 150 8.52 -6.33 -18.18
N GLY A 151 8.52 -7.64 -18.02
CA GLY A 151 9.71 -8.50 -17.96
C GLY A 151 10.62 -8.36 -16.74
N ASP A 152 10.27 -7.57 -15.73
CA ASP A 152 11.12 -7.11 -14.63
C ASP A 152 10.88 -7.82 -13.27
N LYS A 153 10.04 -8.87 -13.25
CA LYS A 153 9.62 -9.59 -12.04
C LYS A 153 8.84 -8.73 -11.02
N SER A 154 8.33 -7.57 -11.43
CA SER A 154 7.40 -6.75 -10.63
C SER A 154 6.05 -7.45 -10.45
N GLY A 155 5.18 -6.91 -9.58
CA GLY A 155 3.83 -7.43 -9.40
C GLY A 155 3.01 -7.51 -10.69
N THR A 156 3.14 -6.52 -11.59
CA THR A 156 2.49 -6.53 -12.91
C THR A 156 3.01 -7.65 -13.78
N HIS A 157 4.34 -7.85 -13.84
CA HIS A 157 4.92 -8.94 -14.63
C HIS A 157 4.57 -10.32 -14.05
N VAL A 158 4.56 -10.46 -12.72
CA VAL A 158 4.15 -11.70 -12.06
C VAL A 158 2.69 -12.02 -12.39
N ALA A 159 1.77 -11.05 -12.29
CA ALA A 159 0.37 -11.23 -12.64
C ALA A 159 0.19 -11.62 -14.12
N GLU A 160 0.91 -10.97 -15.02
CA GLU A 160 0.93 -11.33 -16.43
C GLU A 160 1.34 -12.81 -16.63
N MET A 161 2.46 -13.22 -16.02
CA MET A 161 2.97 -14.59 -16.15
C MET A 161 2.06 -15.63 -15.51
N GLU A 162 1.34 -15.29 -14.45
CA GLU A 162 0.31 -16.16 -13.85
C GLU A 162 -0.87 -16.39 -14.82
N ILE A 163 -1.30 -15.35 -15.55
CA ILE A 163 -2.39 -15.49 -16.53
C ILE A 163 -1.92 -16.33 -17.73
N TRP A 164 -0.69 -16.10 -18.21
CA TRP A 164 -0.08 -16.94 -19.25
C TRP A 164 0.02 -18.41 -18.80
N GLY A 165 0.43 -18.64 -17.55
CA GLY A 165 0.51 -20.00 -16.98
C GLY A 165 -0.86 -20.67 -16.88
N LYS A 166 -1.90 -19.95 -16.45
CA LYS A 166 -3.29 -20.43 -16.43
C LYS A 166 -3.84 -20.69 -17.85
N ALA A 167 -3.35 -19.98 -18.84
CA ALA A 167 -3.66 -20.22 -20.25
C ALA A 167 -2.86 -21.40 -20.84
N GLU A 168 -1.95 -22.01 -20.06
CA GLU A 168 -1.05 -23.08 -20.46
C GLU A 168 -0.13 -22.68 -21.64
N ILE A 169 0.24 -21.38 -21.68
CA ILE A 169 1.11 -20.82 -22.71
C ILE A 169 2.39 -20.29 -22.08
N LYS A 170 3.52 -20.66 -22.67
CA LYS A 170 4.81 -20.01 -22.42
C LYS A 170 5.08 -19.04 -23.56
N PRO A 171 4.81 -17.74 -23.40
CA PRO A 171 4.92 -16.77 -24.49
C PRO A 171 6.37 -16.64 -24.94
N SER A 172 6.58 -16.61 -26.27
CA SER A 172 7.90 -16.49 -26.87
C SER A 172 7.81 -16.13 -28.35
N GLY A 173 8.92 -15.69 -28.93
CA GLY A 173 9.02 -15.33 -30.35
C GLY A 173 8.82 -13.82 -30.57
N SER A 174 8.83 -13.41 -31.85
CA SER A 174 8.86 -12.01 -32.26
C SER A 174 7.62 -11.18 -31.87
N TRP A 175 6.51 -11.84 -31.60
CA TRP A 175 5.26 -11.18 -31.17
C TRP A 175 5.23 -10.84 -29.68
N TYR A 176 6.06 -11.51 -28.85
CA TYR A 176 6.14 -11.29 -27.42
C TYR A 176 7.44 -10.52 -27.10
N ILE A 177 7.29 -9.25 -26.83
CA ILE A 177 8.42 -8.32 -26.62
C ILE A 177 8.55 -8.02 -25.13
N VAL A 178 9.67 -8.41 -24.56
CA VAL A 178 10.07 -7.98 -23.23
C VAL A 178 10.63 -6.57 -23.33
N TYR A 179 10.00 -5.62 -22.62
CA TYR A 179 10.41 -4.22 -22.68
C TYR A 179 11.72 -4.01 -21.92
N GLU A 180 12.77 -3.55 -22.60
CA GLU A 180 14.10 -3.39 -22.02
C GLU A 180 14.14 -2.43 -20.81
N LYS A 181 13.25 -1.43 -20.81
CA LYS A 181 13.12 -0.45 -19.72
C LYS A 181 11.94 -0.77 -18.78
N GLY A 182 11.49 -2.02 -18.71
CA GLY A 182 10.38 -2.43 -17.84
C GLY A 182 10.59 -2.12 -16.37
N THR A 183 11.84 -2.15 -15.90
CA THR A 183 12.24 -1.75 -14.54
C THR A 183 11.91 -0.30 -14.19
N MET A 184 11.68 0.57 -15.18
CA MET A 184 11.26 1.95 -14.97
C MET A 184 9.78 2.06 -14.55
N GLY A 185 9.00 0.97 -14.63
CA GLY A 185 7.64 0.91 -14.10
C GLY A 185 6.54 0.78 -15.14
N ASN A 186 5.30 0.85 -14.65
CA ASN A 186 4.08 0.65 -15.44
C ASN A 186 3.84 1.77 -16.45
N VAL A 187 4.08 3.03 -16.08
CA VAL A 187 3.87 4.19 -16.96
C VAL A 187 4.70 4.10 -18.24
N PRO A 188 6.05 3.96 -18.20
CA PRO A 188 6.84 3.81 -19.42
C PRO A 188 6.49 2.56 -20.22
N THR A 189 6.13 1.46 -19.56
CA THR A 189 5.71 0.23 -20.24
C THR A 189 4.42 0.47 -21.05
N LEU A 190 3.42 1.13 -20.46
CA LEU A 190 2.16 1.43 -21.13
C LEU A 190 2.35 2.44 -22.27
N GLN A 191 3.22 3.44 -22.11
CA GLN A 191 3.59 4.38 -23.18
C GLN A 191 4.24 3.65 -24.36
N TYR A 192 5.21 2.77 -24.10
CA TYR A 192 5.84 1.95 -25.13
C TYR A 192 4.83 1.02 -25.83
N THR A 193 3.91 0.42 -25.08
CA THR A 193 2.82 -0.38 -25.65
C THR A 193 1.97 0.45 -26.61
N ASN A 194 1.65 1.69 -26.23
CA ASN A 194 0.91 2.62 -27.08
C ASN A 194 1.68 3.01 -28.35
N GLU A 195 2.97 3.28 -28.26
CA GLU A 195 3.83 3.55 -29.43
C GLU A 195 3.85 2.38 -30.40
N LYS A 196 3.91 1.15 -29.88
CA LYS A 196 3.92 -0.07 -30.70
C LYS A 196 2.55 -0.50 -31.18
N ASN A 197 1.47 0.20 -30.77
CA ASN A 197 0.09 -0.18 -31.07
C ASN A 197 -0.17 -1.66 -30.70
N ALA A 198 0.29 -2.07 -29.52
CA ALA A 198 0.40 -3.44 -29.07
C ALA A 198 -0.56 -3.73 -27.90
N TYR A 199 -0.55 -4.98 -27.42
CA TYR A 199 -1.29 -5.44 -26.26
C TYR A 199 -0.38 -5.52 -25.03
N THR A 200 -0.95 -5.35 -23.83
CA THR A 200 -0.28 -5.63 -22.56
C THR A 200 -1.29 -5.89 -21.44
N VAL A 201 -0.82 -6.52 -20.37
CA VAL A 201 -1.49 -6.54 -19.05
C VAL A 201 -0.93 -5.38 -18.24
N ILE A 202 -1.82 -4.56 -17.69
CA ILE A 202 -1.44 -3.40 -16.90
C ILE A 202 -2.46 -3.17 -15.77
N ASP A 203 -2.07 -2.55 -14.66
CA ASP A 203 -3.02 -2.14 -13.64
C ASP A 203 -3.93 -1.00 -14.13
N ARG A 204 -5.18 -1.01 -13.67
CA ARG A 204 -6.18 -0.02 -14.06
C ARG A 204 -5.78 1.40 -13.67
N ALA A 205 -5.12 1.57 -12.52
CA ALA A 205 -4.72 2.89 -12.04
C ALA A 205 -3.74 3.57 -13.01
N THR A 206 -2.72 2.84 -13.47
CA THR A 206 -1.78 3.33 -14.50
C THR A 206 -2.50 3.69 -15.79
N TYR A 207 -3.41 2.83 -16.27
CA TYR A 207 -4.19 3.12 -17.49
C TYR A 207 -5.01 4.40 -17.32
N LEU A 208 -5.72 4.57 -16.22
CA LEU A 208 -6.56 5.76 -15.97
C LEU A 208 -5.74 7.04 -15.88
N THR A 209 -4.53 6.96 -15.31
CA THR A 209 -3.61 8.10 -15.23
C THR A 209 -3.19 8.60 -16.63
N LEU A 210 -3.06 7.69 -17.60
CA LEU A 210 -2.62 8.01 -18.95
C LEU A 210 -3.75 8.06 -19.99
N LYS A 211 -5.00 7.80 -19.61
CA LYS A 211 -6.15 7.64 -20.52
C LYS A 211 -6.29 8.77 -21.56
N GLY A 212 -6.01 10.02 -21.18
CA GLY A 212 -6.04 11.16 -22.09
C GLY A 212 -4.81 11.32 -23.00
N GLN A 213 -3.75 10.52 -22.80
CA GLN A 213 -2.47 10.62 -23.48
C GLN A 213 -2.17 9.41 -24.38
N ILE A 214 -2.95 8.36 -24.28
CA ILE A 214 -2.78 7.11 -25.04
C ILE A 214 -4.02 6.79 -25.88
N LYS A 215 -3.82 6.02 -26.96
CA LYS A 215 -4.89 5.57 -27.86
C LYS A 215 -5.39 4.18 -27.54
N LEU A 216 -4.74 3.45 -26.62
CA LEU A 216 -5.12 2.09 -26.26
C LEU A 216 -6.49 2.06 -25.57
N ALA A 217 -7.26 1.01 -25.81
CA ALA A 217 -8.54 0.75 -25.19
C ALA A 217 -8.45 -0.41 -24.18
N ILE A 218 -9.31 -0.39 -23.16
CA ILE A 218 -9.54 -1.58 -22.34
C ILE A 218 -10.30 -2.61 -23.18
N LEU A 219 -9.75 -3.80 -23.33
CA LEU A 219 -10.32 -4.85 -24.13
C LEU A 219 -10.86 -6.01 -23.28
N VAL A 220 -10.18 -6.34 -22.17
CA VAL A 220 -10.61 -7.36 -21.21
C VAL A 220 -10.47 -6.83 -19.79
N GLU A 221 -11.50 -7.00 -19.00
CA GLU A 221 -11.59 -6.58 -17.61
C GLU A 221 -12.57 -7.48 -16.82
N LYS A 222 -12.59 -7.33 -15.49
CA LYS A 222 -13.57 -7.99 -14.59
C LYS A 222 -13.48 -9.52 -14.55
N ASP A 223 -12.34 -10.09 -14.94
CA ASP A 223 -12.04 -11.51 -14.72
C ASP A 223 -11.42 -11.69 -13.33
N GLY A 224 -11.80 -12.75 -12.63
CA GLY A 224 -11.18 -13.11 -11.34
C GLY A 224 -9.66 -13.30 -11.41
N ALA A 225 -9.14 -13.74 -12.56
CA ALA A 225 -7.70 -13.87 -12.80
C ALA A 225 -6.95 -12.53 -12.89
N LEU A 226 -7.68 -11.43 -13.09
CA LEU A 226 -7.14 -10.07 -13.14
C LEU A 226 -7.18 -9.35 -11.77
N LEU A 227 -7.78 -9.95 -10.75
CA LEU A 227 -7.88 -9.33 -9.43
C LEU A 227 -6.56 -9.47 -8.66
N ASN A 228 -6.13 -8.38 -8.08
CA ASN A 228 -4.91 -8.28 -7.30
C ASN A 228 -5.28 -7.99 -5.84
N TYR A 229 -5.43 -9.04 -5.06
CA TYR A 229 -5.79 -8.95 -3.65
C TYR A 229 -4.61 -8.56 -2.79
N MET A 230 -4.81 -7.60 -1.91
CA MET A 230 -3.83 -7.07 -0.97
C MET A 230 -4.24 -7.38 0.45
N SER A 231 -3.28 -7.82 1.25
CA SER A 231 -3.50 -8.14 2.65
C SER A 231 -2.50 -7.46 3.57
N LEU A 232 -2.93 -7.31 4.80
CA LEU A 232 -2.12 -6.87 5.93
C LEU A 232 -1.63 -8.10 6.69
N ILE A 233 -0.38 -8.04 7.17
CA ILE A 233 0.19 -9.07 8.05
C ILE A 233 0.91 -8.37 9.20
N PRO A 234 0.34 -8.38 10.43
CA PRO A 234 1.05 -7.88 11.60
C PRO A 234 2.24 -8.78 11.92
N VAL A 235 3.39 -8.16 12.18
CA VAL A 235 4.62 -8.87 12.55
C VAL A 235 4.47 -9.47 13.94
N ASN A 236 4.95 -10.70 14.11
CA ASN A 236 4.70 -11.49 15.32
C ASN A 236 5.50 -10.98 16.54
N PRO A 237 4.85 -10.42 17.56
CA PRO A 237 5.52 -9.86 18.74
C PRO A 237 6.19 -10.94 19.62
N LYS A 238 5.76 -12.20 19.54
CA LYS A 238 6.42 -13.31 20.24
C LYS A 238 7.81 -13.60 19.68
N LYS A 239 7.99 -13.38 18.36
CA LYS A 239 9.29 -13.57 17.68
C LYS A 239 10.12 -12.29 17.72
N PHE A 240 9.46 -11.12 17.68
CA PHE A 240 10.08 -9.80 17.63
C PHE A 240 9.52 -8.88 18.70
N PRO A 241 10.01 -8.96 19.96
CA PRO A 241 9.41 -8.20 21.08
C PRO A 241 9.49 -6.66 20.97
N LYS A 242 10.27 -6.16 20.02
CA LYS A 242 10.44 -4.70 19.79
C LYS A 242 9.44 -4.09 18.81
N VAL A 243 8.61 -4.90 18.13
CA VAL A 243 7.60 -4.37 17.20
C VAL A 243 6.47 -3.69 17.96
N ASN A 244 5.95 -2.62 17.41
CA ASN A 244 4.82 -1.85 17.96
C ASN A 244 3.49 -2.54 17.62
N TYR A 245 3.33 -3.79 18.09
CA TYR A 245 2.21 -4.65 17.71
C TYR A 245 0.84 -4.08 18.08
N ALA A 246 0.70 -3.47 19.26
CA ALA A 246 -0.57 -2.90 19.72
C ALA A 246 -1.01 -1.73 18.84
N GLU A 247 -0.09 -0.86 18.48
CA GLU A 247 -0.31 0.25 17.56
C GLU A 247 -0.62 -0.25 16.15
N ALA A 248 0.13 -1.23 15.66
CA ALA A 248 -0.11 -1.88 14.36
C ALA A 248 -1.52 -2.49 14.30
N MET A 249 -1.98 -3.19 15.35
CA MET A 249 -3.34 -3.72 15.42
C MET A 249 -4.41 -2.64 15.54
N THR A 250 -4.09 -1.47 16.11
CA THR A 250 -4.99 -0.31 16.11
C THR A 250 -5.18 0.20 14.68
N PHE A 251 -4.10 0.30 13.91
CA PHE A 251 -4.15 0.68 12.49
C PHE A 251 -4.89 -0.36 11.64
N VAL A 252 -4.62 -1.65 11.84
CA VAL A 252 -5.34 -2.75 11.17
C VAL A 252 -6.86 -2.64 11.40
N LYS A 253 -7.31 -2.48 12.65
CA LYS A 253 -8.74 -2.32 12.98
C LYS A 253 -9.36 -1.09 12.31
N TRP A 254 -8.60 0.01 12.24
CA TRP A 254 -9.04 1.22 11.57
C TRP A 254 -9.14 1.01 10.05
N LEU A 255 -8.14 0.37 9.42
CA LEU A 255 -8.11 0.07 8.00
C LEU A 255 -9.22 -0.88 7.56
N THR A 256 -9.59 -1.88 8.40
CA THR A 256 -10.63 -2.87 8.08
C THR A 256 -12.04 -2.39 8.41
N SER A 257 -12.19 -1.28 9.14
CA SER A 257 -13.49 -0.71 9.51
C SER A 257 -14.24 -0.18 8.28
N PRO A 258 -15.53 -0.58 8.09
CA PRO A 258 -16.37 -0.10 6.99
C PRO A 258 -16.51 1.42 6.94
N GLU A 259 -16.58 2.08 8.10
CA GLU A 259 -16.82 3.52 8.21
C GLU A 259 -15.54 4.36 8.15
N LYS A 260 -14.37 3.72 8.18
CA LYS A 260 -13.05 4.38 8.20
C LYS A 260 -12.21 4.01 6.98
N GLY A 261 -11.19 3.20 7.14
CA GLY A 261 -10.27 2.83 6.07
C GLY A 261 -10.96 2.26 4.83
N GLN A 262 -11.96 1.40 5.00
CA GLN A 262 -12.68 0.81 3.86
C GLN A 262 -13.50 1.84 3.07
N LYS A 263 -14.07 2.83 3.74
CA LYS A 263 -14.76 3.95 3.08
C LYS A 263 -13.79 4.77 2.23
N ILE A 264 -12.61 5.09 2.75
CA ILE A 264 -11.57 5.80 2.01
C ILE A 264 -11.13 5.00 0.78
N ILE A 265 -10.87 3.69 0.95
CA ILE A 265 -10.50 2.79 -0.15
C ILE A 265 -11.59 2.77 -1.23
N ARG A 266 -12.88 2.66 -0.85
CA ARG A 266 -14.03 2.67 -1.77
C ARG A 266 -14.10 3.94 -2.62
N ASP A 267 -13.76 5.08 -2.03
CA ASP A 267 -13.95 6.38 -2.67
C ASP A 267 -12.68 6.89 -3.37
N PHE A 268 -11.52 6.26 -3.08
CA PHE A 268 -10.23 6.69 -3.63
C PHE A 268 -10.20 6.65 -5.16
N GLY A 269 -9.92 7.79 -5.75
CA GLY A 269 -9.81 7.98 -7.20
C GLY A 269 -11.11 8.32 -7.92
N LYS A 270 -12.28 8.20 -7.29
CA LYS A 270 -13.57 8.48 -7.94
C LYS A 270 -13.66 9.89 -8.49
N ASP A 271 -13.27 10.90 -7.71
CA ASP A 271 -13.37 12.30 -8.12
C ASP A 271 -12.47 12.61 -9.32
N LYS A 272 -11.29 12.01 -9.35
CA LYS A 272 -10.29 12.25 -10.40
C LYS A 272 -10.53 11.44 -11.67
N TYR A 273 -10.96 10.19 -11.53
CA TYR A 273 -11.01 9.21 -12.63
C TYR A 273 -12.43 8.74 -12.97
N GLY A 274 -13.45 9.15 -12.21
CA GLY A 274 -14.82 8.70 -12.36
C GLY A 274 -15.08 7.27 -11.88
N SER A 275 -14.05 6.60 -11.33
CA SER A 275 -14.15 5.26 -10.76
C SER A 275 -13.10 5.05 -9.67
N PRO A 276 -13.34 4.15 -8.70
CA PRO A 276 -12.35 3.85 -7.69
C PRO A 276 -11.13 3.14 -8.30
N LEU A 277 -9.95 3.37 -7.73
CA LEU A 277 -8.71 2.68 -8.10
C LEU A 277 -8.47 1.42 -7.27
N PHE A 278 -9.06 1.35 -6.08
CA PHE A 278 -9.03 0.21 -5.18
C PHE A 278 -10.44 -0.10 -4.70
N PHE A 279 -10.66 -1.35 -4.31
CA PHE A 279 -11.95 -1.85 -3.86
C PHE A 279 -11.80 -2.42 -2.45
N PRO A 280 -12.70 -2.07 -1.52
CA PRO A 280 -12.71 -2.63 -0.18
C PRO A 280 -12.86 -4.15 -0.19
N ASN A 281 -12.12 -4.85 0.70
CA ASN A 281 -12.20 -6.30 0.79
C ASN A 281 -11.98 -6.84 2.20
N SER A 282 -12.04 -6.01 3.25
CA SER A 282 -11.96 -6.54 4.60
C SER A 282 -13.17 -7.43 4.92
N ARG A 283 -12.99 -8.37 5.86
CA ARG A 283 -14.09 -9.22 6.33
C ARG A 283 -15.24 -8.37 6.89
N GLU A 284 -14.91 -7.33 7.63
CA GLU A 284 -15.86 -6.39 8.24
C GLU A 284 -16.67 -5.65 7.15
N TRP A 285 -16.00 -5.24 6.07
CA TRP A 285 -16.66 -4.63 4.92
C TRP A 285 -17.62 -5.61 4.23
N ARG A 286 -17.14 -6.81 3.86
CA ARG A 286 -17.98 -7.82 3.21
C ARG A 286 -19.22 -8.16 4.04
N ASN A 287 -19.06 -8.31 5.36
CA ASN A 287 -20.17 -8.55 6.27
C ASN A 287 -21.18 -7.39 6.28
N SER A 288 -20.70 -6.13 6.26
CA SER A 288 -21.59 -4.96 6.22
C SER A 288 -22.38 -4.86 4.92
N GLN A 289 -21.88 -5.48 3.82
CA GLN A 289 -22.56 -5.53 2.52
C GLN A 289 -23.45 -6.79 2.37
N GLY A 290 -23.60 -7.62 3.40
CA GLY A 290 -24.37 -8.85 3.34
C GLY A 290 -23.71 -9.97 2.51
N GLN A 291 -22.46 -9.81 2.15
CA GLN A 291 -21.69 -10.85 1.45
C GLN A 291 -21.19 -11.87 2.48
N LYS A 292 -21.83 -13.04 2.52
CA LYS A 292 -21.33 -14.18 3.31
C LYS A 292 -20.09 -14.78 2.61
N ASN A 293 -19.08 -15.13 3.40
CA ASN A 293 -17.88 -15.86 2.96
C ASN A 293 -18.24 -17.21 2.34
#